data_8222b73ed059db373cc9ee8156a04624
#
_entry.id   8222b73ed059db373cc9ee8156a04624
#
_cell.length_a   1.000
_cell.length_b   1.000
_cell.length_c   1.000
_cell.angle_alpha   90.00
_cell.angle_beta   90.00
_cell.angle_gamma   90.00
#
_symmetry.space_group_name_H-M   'P 1'
#
loop_
_entity.id
_entity.type
_entity.pdbx_description
1 polymer ?
#
loop_
_entity_poly.entity_id
_entity_poly.type
_entity_poly.pdbx_seq_one_letter_code
_entity_poly.pdbx_strand_id
1 'polypeptide(L)'
;MADLTVIIPARNEKYLQRTIESVLAASEADTEIVAVCDGYWPNPPIKDHPKVNLIHHSEARGQRQSINEAARLAKGKFLMKLDAHCSVGQGFDRILMADWQPGWTIVPRMYNLDVETWQPKERKRTDYMYMGFNDKDELRALYYGGKEYWRWHKRKAEIDETMCCMGPGWFLSVEDFWKQGGCDENHGSWGQQGIEVSLKAWLSGGALMVDKRTWFAHWFRGGGGPGFPYHIRQADINKARAYSKDLWLNDRWPGQTRTFRWLVEKFNPPGWEDYLTQQDERTIELSKKAYEWIHRKGHEPHWRGVRVVKQPTDLIQYHEVIFENKPKFIVEAGTKFGGSALFFQDMLDVVGEGGKVITIDIKDFVKVKDPRITYILGSSTDRNIVAQIRHMVGGETCMVVLDSNHHRRHVKWELHHYAPMVTPKQYLVIEDCYSRGTIPFGPMQARDWFLHDTKEGRQFQQTNLERRFLIGVCAGGWLRRRG
;
A
#
# COMPACT_ATOMS: atom_id res chain seq x y z
N MET A 1 25.99 -10.67 -33.94
CA MET A 1 25.51 -9.99 -32.72
C MET A 1 24.83 -11.07 -31.90
N ALA A 2 25.10 -11.13 -30.60
CA ALA A 2 24.46 -12.14 -29.76
C ALA A 2 22.93 -12.03 -29.80
N ASP A 3 22.25 -13.17 -29.66
CA ASP A 3 20.77 -13.20 -29.56
C ASP A 3 20.32 -12.92 -28.12
N LEU A 4 21.03 -13.50 -27.16
CA LEU A 4 20.75 -13.40 -25.72
C LEU A 4 21.99 -12.97 -24.95
N THR A 5 21.82 -12.05 -24.00
CA THR A 5 22.81 -11.75 -22.96
C THR A 5 22.29 -12.28 -21.61
N VAL A 6 23.04 -13.19 -20.97
CA VAL A 6 22.77 -13.65 -19.61
C VAL A 6 23.56 -12.80 -18.62
N ILE A 7 22.86 -12.12 -17.73
CA ILE A 7 23.43 -11.25 -16.69
C ILE A 7 23.52 -12.01 -15.38
N ILE A 8 24.72 -12.07 -14.78
CA ILE A 8 24.97 -12.80 -13.54
C ILE A 8 25.63 -11.88 -12.51
N PRO A 9 24.85 -11.16 -11.65
CA PRO A 9 25.44 -10.43 -10.55
C PRO A 9 25.91 -11.40 -9.46
N ALA A 10 27.15 -11.23 -8.98
CA ALA A 10 27.77 -12.09 -8.00
C ALA A 10 28.45 -11.27 -6.90
N ARG A 11 28.36 -11.72 -5.64
CA ARG A 11 29.05 -11.13 -4.50
C ARG A 11 29.54 -12.24 -3.57
N ASN A 12 30.86 -12.41 -3.48
CA ASN A 12 31.52 -13.50 -2.75
C ASN A 12 30.97 -14.90 -3.08
N GLU A 13 30.62 -15.14 -4.36
CA GLU A 13 29.90 -16.32 -4.76
C GLU A 13 30.83 -17.40 -5.32
N LYS A 14 30.99 -18.48 -4.58
CA LYS A 14 31.85 -19.62 -4.96
C LYS A 14 31.34 -20.43 -6.16
N TYR A 15 30.05 -20.31 -6.46
CA TYR A 15 29.42 -21.09 -7.54
C TYR A 15 29.32 -20.36 -8.88
N LEU A 16 29.86 -19.13 -8.97
CA LEU A 16 29.77 -18.32 -10.19
C LEU A 16 30.31 -19.07 -11.40
N GLN A 17 31.50 -19.70 -11.28
CA GLN A 17 32.10 -20.51 -12.38
C GLN A 17 31.17 -21.63 -12.85
N ARG A 18 30.57 -22.37 -11.92
CA ARG A 18 29.65 -23.49 -12.26
C ARG A 18 28.38 -23.00 -12.94
N THR A 19 27.87 -21.83 -12.52
CA THR A 19 26.70 -21.18 -13.15
C THR A 19 27.05 -20.80 -14.60
N ILE A 20 28.19 -20.15 -14.82
CA ILE A 20 28.70 -19.79 -16.16
C ILE A 20 28.82 -21.04 -17.04
N GLU A 21 29.47 -22.08 -16.55
CA GLU A 21 29.66 -23.38 -17.29
C GLU A 21 28.29 -24.02 -17.60
N SER A 22 27.33 -23.98 -16.68
CA SER A 22 25.97 -24.49 -16.91
C SER A 22 25.24 -23.74 -18.03
N VAL A 23 25.33 -22.42 -18.03
CA VAL A 23 24.73 -21.58 -19.08
C VAL A 23 25.36 -21.84 -20.42
N LEU A 24 26.70 -21.86 -20.50
CA LEU A 24 27.44 -22.12 -21.76
C LEU A 24 27.12 -23.50 -22.33
N ALA A 25 27.08 -24.55 -21.49
CA ALA A 25 26.80 -25.92 -21.90
C ALA A 25 25.35 -26.13 -22.37
N ALA A 26 24.38 -25.38 -21.78
CA ALA A 26 22.97 -25.54 -22.10
C ALA A 26 22.48 -24.62 -23.23
N SER A 27 23.27 -23.63 -23.64
CA SER A 27 22.92 -22.70 -24.70
C SER A 27 22.96 -23.35 -26.08
N GLU A 28 21.93 -23.11 -26.88
CA GLU A 28 21.80 -23.55 -28.29
C GLU A 28 21.71 -22.39 -29.28
N ALA A 29 21.62 -21.16 -28.81
CA ALA A 29 21.66 -19.94 -29.60
C ALA A 29 22.98 -19.16 -29.40
N ASP A 30 23.15 -18.03 -30.06
CA ASP A 30 24.30 -17.15 -29.82
C ASP A 30 24.11 -16.38 -28.51
N THR A 31 24.48 -17.04 -27.41
CA THR A 31 24.34 -16.54 -26.04
C THR A 31 25.68 -16.08 -25.49
N GLU A 32 25.74 -14.82 -25.02
CA GLU A 32 26.85 -14.27 -24.25
C GLU A 32 26.50 -14.14 -22.76
N ILE A 33 27.50 -14.06 -21.91
CA ILE A 33 27.36 -13.87 -20.48
C ILE A 33 28.08 -12.59 -20.06
N VAL A 34 27.41 -11.75 -19.29
CA VAL A 34 28.03 -10.63 -18.57
C VAL A 34 27.89 -10.89 -17.07
N ALA A 35 28.99 -11.29 -16.45
CA ALA A 35 29.05 -11.53 -15.01
C ALA A 35 29.67 -10.36 -14.29
N VAL A 36 29.07 -9.93 -13.15
CA VAL A 36 29.54 -8.82 -12.34
C VAL A 36 30.01 -9.32 -10.99
N CYS A 37 31.30 -9.17 -10.72
CA CYS A 37 31.93 -9.47 -9.44
C CYS A 37 31.84 -8.21 -8.53
N ASP A 38 30.76 -8.11 -7.77
CA ASP A 38 30.39 -6.92 -7.02
C ASP A 38 31.14 -6.82 -5.67
N GLY A 39 32.27 -6.08 -5.67
CA GLY A 39 33.10 -5.85 -4.50
C GLY A 39 33.95 -7.04 -4.07
N TYR A 40 34.31 -7.95 -5.01
CA TYR A 40 35.20 -9.08 -4.71
C TYR A 40 35.92 -9.58 -5.95
N TRP A 41 37.02 -10.33 -5.71
CA TRP A 41 37.74 -11.07 -6.73
C TRP A 41 37.50 -12.57 -6.52
N PRO A 42 37.00 -13.30 -7.53
CA PRO A 42 36.81 -14.76 -7.44
C PRO A 42 38.12 -15.47 -7.19
N ASN A 43 38.10 -16.44 -6.29
CA ASN A 43 39.25 -17.33 -6.05
C ASN A 43 38.74 -18.79 -6.00
N PRO A 44 39.11 -19.65 -6.96
CA PRO A 44 39.99 -19.38 -8.12
C PRO A 44 39.37 -18.35 -9.08
N PRO A 45 40.19 -17.71 -9.95
CA PRO A 45 39.70 -16.80 -10.98
C PRO A 45 38.72 -17.50 -11.93
N ILE A 46 37.76 -16.73 -12.46
CA ILE A 46 36.86 -17.22 -13.51
C ILE A 46 37.66 -17.52 -14.77
N LYS A 47 37.40 -18.65 -15.38
CA LYS A 47 38.08 -19.12 -16.61
C LYS A 47 37.74 -18.18 -17.78
N ASP A 48 38.73 -17.82 -18.55
CA ASP A 48 38.56 -17.05 -19.77
C ASP A 48 37.73 -17.82 -20.80
N HIS A 49 36.76 -17.13 -21.38
CA HIS A 49 35.93 -17.68 -22.44
C HIS A 49 35.44 -16.53 -23.36
N PRO A 50 35.48 -16.72 -24.72
CA PRO A 50 35.16 -15.63 -25.66
C PRO A 50 33.73 -15.10 -25.58
N LYS A 51 32.81 -15.84 -24.99
CA LYS A 51 31.42 -15.45 -24.77
C LYS A 51 31.15 -14.92 -23.35
N VAL A 52 32.19 -14.77 -22.52
CA VAL A 52 32.04 -14.32 -21.11
C VAL A 52 32.78 -13.00 -20.91
N ASN A 53 32.04 -11.98 -20.51
CA ASN A 53 32.57 -10.69 -20.11
C ASN A 53 32.45 -10.55 -18.60
N LEU A 54 33.58 -10.19 -17.92
CA LEU A 54 33.63 -9.98 -16.49
C LEU A 54 33.73 -8.49 -16.18
N ILE A 55 32.89 -8.02 -15.29
CA ILE A 55 32.96 -6.69 -14.69
C ILE A 55 33.39 -6.86 -13.24
N HIS A 56 34.40 -6.12 -12.80
CA HIS A 56 34.86 -6.09 -11.42
C HIS A 56 34.60 -4.73 -10.79
N HIS A 57 33.87 -4.72 -9.70
CA HIS A 57 33.74 -3.54 -8.84
C HIS A 57 34.77 -3.62 -7.72
N SER A 58 35.48 -2.54 -7.47
CA SER A 58 36.40 -2.45 -6.33
C SER A 58 35.66 -2.47 -4.99
N GLU A 59 34.43 -1.96 -4.97
CA GLU A 59 33.53 -1.96 -3.83
C GLU A 59 32.14 -2.45 -4.25
N ALA A 60 31.41 -3.06 -3.30
CA ALA A 60 30.08 -3.56 -3.57
C ALA A 60 29.06 -2.45 -3.80
N ARG A 61 28.45 -2.42 -4.97
CA ARG A 61 27.43 -1.45 -5.40
C ARG A 61 25.99 -1.95 -5.25
N GLY A 62 25.86 -3.28 -5.15
CA GLY A 62 24.56 -3.94 -5.00
C GLY A 62 24.00 -4.51 -6.30
N GLN A 63 23.03 -5.42 -6.14
CA GLN A 63 22.51 -6.24 -7.21
C GLN A 63 21.90 -5.42 -8.37
N ARG A 64 21.10 -4.39 -8.08
CA ARG A 64 20.41 -3.60 -9.11
C ARG A 64 21.37 -2.80 -9.98
N GLN A 65 22.32 -2.16 -9.35
CA GLN A 65 23.34 -1.41 -10.07
C GLN A 65 24.19 -2.33 -10.94
N SER A 66 24.59 -3.50 -10.42
CA SER A 66 25.29 -4.54 -11.19
C SER A 66 24.50 -5.04 -12.39
N ILE A 67 23.18 -5.25 -12.26
CA ILE A 67 22.31 -5.66 -13.35
C ILE A 67 22.19 -4.54 -14.40
N ASN A 68 21.94 -3.32 -13.98
CA ASN A 68 21.82 -2.18 -14.90
C ASN A 68 23.11 -1.94 -15.68
N GLU A 69 24.28 -2.06 -15.02
CA GLU A 69 25.58 -1.90 -15.67
C GLU A 69 25.82 -3.01 -16.70
N ALA A 70 25.58 -4.27 -16.34
CA ALA A 70 25.68 -5.39 -17.26
C ALA A 70 24.70 -5.25 -18.44
N ALA A 71 23.48 -4.79 -18.20
CA ALA A 71 22.48 -4.56 -19.25
C ALA A 71 22.87 -3.47 -20.26
N ARG A 72 23.66 -2.46 -19.84
CA ARG A 72 24.21 -1.44 -20.77
C ARG A 72 25.28 -2.02 -21.71
N LEU A 73 25.95 -3.10 -21.28
CA LEU A 73 26.97 -3.79 -22.08
C LEU A 73 26.41 -4.95 -22.90
N ALA A 74 25.15 -5.30 -22.72
CA ALA A 74 24.49 -6.37 -23.41
C ALA A 74 24.49 -6.15 -24.93
N LYS A 75 24.89 -7.18 -25.69
CA LYS A 75 24.88 -7.20 -27.16
C LYS A 75 23.70 -8.00 -27.72
N GLY A 76 23.04 -8.79 -26.86
CA GLY A 76 21.87 -9.58 -27.22
C GLY A 76 20.63 -8.71 -27.37
N LYS A 77 19.69 -9.14 -28.22
CA LYS A 77 18.34 -8.58 -28.31
C LYS A 77 17.54 -8.83 -27.02
N PHE A 78 17.86 -9.94 -26.33
CA PHE A 78 17.20 -10.36 -25.10
C PHE A 78 18.16 -10.35 -23.92
N LEU A 79 17.59 -10.19 -22.73
CA LEU A 79 18.26 -10.32 -21.44
C LEU A 79 17.68 -11.49 -20.66
N MET A 80 18.54 -12.28 -20.03
CA MET A 80 18.17 -13.18 -18.96
C MET A 80 19.03 -12.86 -17.73
N LYS A 81 18.39 -12.53 -16.62
CA LYS A 81 19.11 -12.43 -15.34
C LYS A 81 19.08 -13.76 -14.62
N LEU A 82 20.23 -14.19 -14.11
CA LEU A 82 20.37 -15.34 -13.22
C LEU A 82 21.17 -14.97 -11.97
N ASP A 83 20.82 -15.57 -10.83
CA ASP A 83 21.71 -15.53 -9.66
C ASP A 83 22.95 -16.44 -9.91
N ALA A 84 24.06 -16.10 -9.27
CA ALA A 84 25.35 -16.76 -9.49
C ALA A 84 25.47 -18.17 -8.87
N HIS A 85 24.36 -18.82 -8.55
CA HIS A 85 24.25 -20.19 -8.05
C HIS A 85 22.99 -20.87 -8.63
N CYS A 86 22.91 -20.80 -9.97
CA CYS A 86 21.84 -21.39 -10.77
C CYS A 86 22.38 -22.40 -11.80
N SER A 87 21.50 -23.31 -12.20
CA SER A 87 21.63 -24.07 -13.42
C SER A 87 20.42 -23.89 -14.32
N VAL A 88 20.54 -24.20 -15.61
CA VAL A 88 19.47 -23.99 -16.61
C VAL A 88 19.25 -25.27 -17.42
N GLY A 89 18.05 -25.38 -18.01
CA GLY A 89 17.69 -26.48 -18.89
C GLY A 89 18.33 -26.36 -20.27
N GLN A 90 18.56 -27.51 -20.93
CA GLN A 90 19.10 -27.55 -22.28
C GLN A 90 18.23 -26.76 -23.25
N GLY A 91 18.81 -25.90 -24.09
CA GLY A 91 18.14 -25.09 -25.10
C GLY A 91 17.22 -24.00 -24.50
N PHE A 92 17.44 -23.64 -23.23
CA PHE A 92 16.61 -22.65 -22.53
C PHE A 92 16.50 -21.32 -23.31
N ASP A 93 17.58 -20.88 -23.90
CA ASP A 93 17.71 -19.65 -24.65
C ASP A 93 16.82 -19.67 -25.92
N ARG A 94 16.88 -20.74 -26.71
CA ARG A 94 16.01 -20.88 -27.90
C ARG A 94 14.54 -20.96 -27.54
N ILE A 95 14.19 -21.72 -26.49
CA ILE A 95 12.81 -21.86 -26.03
C ILE A 95 12.25 -20.51 -25.60
N LEU A 96 12.95 -19.80 -24.72
CA LEU A 96 12.47 -18.49 -24.21
C LEU A 96 12.33 -17.44 -25.31
N MET A 97 13.28 -17.40 -26.26
CA MET A 97 13.21 -16.46 -27.38
C MET A 97 12.08 -16.78 -28.36
N ALA A 98 11.83 -18.08 -28.61
CA ALA A 98 10.75 -18.51 -29.50
C ALA A 98 9.36 -18.22 -28.93
N ASP A 99 9.24 -18.22 -27.60
CA ASP A 99 7.96 -18.05 -26.90
C ASP A 99 7.66 -16.63 -26.52
N TRP A 100 8.67 -15.77 -26.52
CA TRP A 100 8.52 -14.39 -26.11
C TRP A 100 7.59 -13.59 -27.05
N GLN A 101 6.76 -12.75 -26.45
CA GLN A 101 5.94 -11.79 -27.15
C GLN A 101 6.22 -10.36 -26.61
N PRO A 102 6.02 -9.30 -27.44
CA PRO A 102 6.23 -7.92 -27.00
C PRO A 102 5.52 -7.58 -25.70
N GLY A 103 6.27 -7.02 -24.75
CA GLY A 103 5.78 -6.69 -23.41
C GLY A 103 5.74 -7.86 -22.41
N TRP A 104 6.20 -9.06 -22.79
CA TRP A 104 6.28 -10.18 -21.86
C TRP A 104 7.61 -10.20 -21.09
N THR A 105 7.50 -10.34 -19.80
CA THR A 105 8.59 -10.85 -18.96
C THR A 105 8.32 -12.32 -18.70
N ILE A 106 9.28 -13.20 -19.01
CA ILE A 106 9.12 -14.64 -18.84
C ILE A 106 9.97 -15.12 -17.68
N VAL A 107 9.41 -15.98 -16.85
CA VAL A 107 10.13 -16.73 -15.82
C VAL A 107 10.09 -18.20 -16.21
N PRO A 108 11.24 -18.85 -16.47
CA PRO A 108 11.26 -20.30 -16.65
C PRO A 108 10.80 -21.00 -15.38
N ARG A 109 10.27 -22.22 -15.50
CA ARG A 109 9.96 -23.05 -14.32
C ARG A 109 11.14 -23.09 -13.35
N MET A 110 10.89 -22.80 -12.08
CA MET A 110 11.94 -22.75 -11.08
C MET A 110 11.99 -24.08 -10.28
N TYR A 111 13.19 -24.60 -10.10
CA TYR A 111 13.49 -25.71 -9.19
C TYR A 111 14.46 -25.29 -8.09
N ASN A 112 14.52 -26.07 -7.02
CA ASN A 112 15.62 -26.01 -6.08
C ASN A 112 16.82 -26.72 -6.68
N LEU A 113 18.00 -26.11 -6.63
CA LEU A 113 19.26 -26.69 -7.09
C LEU A 113 19.87 -27.58 -6.00
N ASP A 114 20.30 -28.76 -6.40
CA ASP A 114 21.23 -29.56 -5.63
C ASP A 114 22.66 -29.13 -6.00
N VAL A 115 23.43 -28.57 -5.06
CA VAL A 115 24.75 -28.01 -5.34
C VAL A 115 25.84 -29.05 -5.46
N GLU A 116 25.63 -30.27 -4.98
CA GLU A 116 26.58 -31.38 -5.13
C GLU A 116 26.51 -31.94 -6.54
N THR A 117 25.31 -32.30 -6.99
CA THR A 117 25.09 -32.87 -8.32
C THR A 117 24.93 -31.82 -9.42
N TRP A 118 24.64 -30.57 -9.07
CA TRP A 118 24.31 -29.44 -9.96
C TRP A 118 23.05 -29.71 -10.79
N GLN A 119 22.12 -30.49 -10.25
CA GLN A 119 20.86 -30.86 -10.89
C GLN A 119 19.65 -30.33 -10.16
N PRO A 120 18.51 -30.10 -10.83
CA PRO A 120 17.27 -29.70 -10.21
C PRO A 120 16.73 -30.76 -9.26
N LYS A 121 16.25 -30.38 -8.10
CA LYS A 121 15.49 -31.25 -7.20
C LYS A 121 14.03 -31.30 -7.67
N GLU A 122 13.66 -32.30 -8.44
CA GLU A 122 12.39 -32.41 -9.16
C GLU A 122 11.12 -32.33 -8.27
N ARG A 123 11.24 -32.72 -6.99
CA ARG A 123 10.10 -32.76 -6.07
C ARG A 123 9.56 -31.37 -5.65
N LYS A 124 10.30 -30.27 -5.92
CA LYS A 124 9.93 -28.92 -5.52
C LYS A 124 10.10 -27.96 -6.70
N ARG A 125 9.12 -27.95 -7.58
CA ARG A 125 9.02 -26.97 -8.67
C ARG A 125 8.12 -25.83 -8.30
N THR A 126 8.40 -24.66 -8.82
CA THR A 126 7.57 -23.44 -8.67
C THR A 126 7.23 -22.90 -10.05
N ASP A 127 5.96 -22.92 -10.39
CA ASP A 127 5.41 -22.34 -11.61
C ASP A 127 4.63 -21.05 -11.28
N TYR A 128 3.92 -21.01 -10.15
CA TYR A 128 3.01 -19.94 -9.80
C TYR A 128 3.27 -19.40 -8.41
N MET A 129 3.25 -18.09 -8.31
CA MET A 129 3.34 -17.37 -7.05
C MET A 129 2.37 -16.20 -7.04
N TYR A 130 2.05 -15.69 -5.87
CA TYR A 130 1.24 -14.49 -5.69
C TYR A 130 1.93 -13.49 -4.76
N MET A 131 1.49 -12.24 -4.82
CA MET A 131 1.89 -11.21 -3.87
C MET A 131 0.95 -11.19 -2.69
N GLY A 132 1.50 -11.09 -1.49
CA GLY A 132 0.75 -11.00 -0.25
C GLY A 132 1.59 -10.44 0.87
N PHE A 133 1.01 -10.28 2.03
CA PHE A 133 1.70 -9.81 3.23
C PHE A 133 2.08 -10.98 4.13
N ASN A 134 3.26 -10.89 4.72
CA ASN A 134 3.64 -11.79 5.82
C ASN A 134 3.18 -11.22 7.17
N ASP A 135 3.42 -11.94 8.27
CA ASP A 135 3.05 -11.55 9.64
C ASP A 135 3.64 -10.20 10.09
N LYS A 136 4.63 -9.67 9.37
CA LYS A 136 5.26 -8.37 9.62
C LYS A 136 4.75 -7.27 8.71
N ASP A 137 3.63 -7.49 8.02
CA ASP A 137 3.03 -6.54 7.07
C ASP A 137 3.99 -6.12 5.92
N GLU A 138 4.87 -7.04 5.50
CA GLU A 138 5.80 -6.83 4.40
C GLU A 138 5.26 -7.45 3.12
N LEU A 139 5.22 -6.70 2.02
CA LEU A 139 4.84 -7.22 0.70
C LEU A 139 5.86 -8.26 0.24
N ARG A 140 5.38 -9.45 -0.09
CA ARG A 140 6.21 -10.63 -0.41
C ARG A 140 5.68 -11.41 -1.60
N ALA A 141 6.59 -12.07 -2.30
CA ALA A 141 6.24 -13.18 -3.18
C ALA A 141 5.99 -14.43 -2.32
N LEU A 142 4.79 -14.99 -2.41
CA LEU A 142 4.33 -16.11 -1.61
C LEU A 142 3.96 -17.30 -2.50
N TYR A 143 4.10 -18.50 -1.93
CA TYR A 143 3.66 -19.74 -2.58
C TYR A 143 2.19 -20.00 -2.29
N TYR A 144 1.45 -20.44 -3.30
CA TYR A 144 0.11 -20.95 -3.08
C TYR A 144 0.14 -22.21 -2.21
N GLY A 145 -0.78 -22.31 -1.26
CA GLY A 145 -0.94 -23.45 -0.36
C GLY A 145 -2.31 -24.10 -0.46
N GLY A 146 -2.47 -25.31 0.10
CA GLY A 146 -3.75 -25.98 0.23
C GLY A 146 -4.49 -26.17 -1.10
N LYS A 147 -5.77 -25.78 -1.13
CA LYS A 147 -6.64 -25.90 -2.33
C LYS A 147 -6.16 -25.00 -3.48
N GLU A 148 -5.64 -23.82 -3.20
CA GLU A 148 -5.13 -22.89 -4.21
C GLU A 148 -3.89 -23.43 -4.91
N TYR A 149 -3.00 -24.13 -4.19
CA TYR A 149 -1.89 -24.83 -4.83
C TYR A 149 -2.35 -25.75 -5.96
N TRP A 150 -3.36 -26.61 -5.68
CA TRP A 150 -3.88 -27.54 -6.68
C TRP A 150 -4.64 -26.84 -7.81
N ARG A 151 -5.34 -25.76 -7.54
CA ARG A 151 -6.03 -24.96 -8.55
C ARG A 151 -5.05 -24.43 -9.61
N TRP A 152 -3.92 -23.87 -9.17
CA TRP A 152 -2.92 -23.32 -10.05
C TRP A 152 -2.07 -24.42 -10.75
N HIS A 153 -1.59 -25.41 -10.02
CA HIS A 153 -0.67 -26.43 -10.54
C HIS A 153 -1.34 -27.49 -11.45
N LYS A 154 -2.69 -27.55 -11.49
CA LYS A 154 -3.43 -28.36 -12.44
C LYS A 154 -3.58 -27.70 -13.82
N ARG A 155 -3.18 -26.46 -13.99
CA ARG A 155 -3.26 -25.76 -15.29
C ARG A 155 -2.28 -26.39 -16.27
N LYS A 156 -2.81 -26.79 -17.44
CA LYS A 156 -2.05 -27.56 -18.45
C LYS A 156 -1.29 -26.69 -19.43
N ALA A 157 -1.59 -25.40 -19.50
CA ALA A 157 -0.91 -24.48 -20.42
C ALA A 157 0.61 -24.53 -20.19
N GLU A 158 1.39 -24.66 -21.25
CA GLU A 158 2.86 -24.71 -21.17
C GLU A 158 3.44 -23.33 -20.84
N ILE A 159 2.83 -22.28 -21.41
CA ILE A 159 3.09 -20.89 -21.06
C ILE A 159 1.83 -20.34 -20.41
N ASP A 160 1.96 -19.70 -19.26
CA ASP A 160 0.80 -19.25 -18.48
C ASP A 160 1.12 -18.00 -17.68
N GLU A 161 0.08 -17.25 -17.31
CA GLU A 161 0.21 -16.08 -16.47
C GLU A 161 0.52 -16.45 -15.02
N THR A 162 1.45 -15.73 -14.40
CA THR A 162 1.69 -15.79 -12.94
C THR A 162 1.66 -14.39 -12.35
N MET A 163 1.09 -14.22 -11.17
CA MET A 163 1.00 -12.90 -10.55
C MET A 163 2.38 -12.36 -10.15
N CYS A 164 3.23 -13.24 -9.66
CA CYS A 164 4.53 -12.88 -9.10
C CYS A 164 5.58 -13.94 -9.39
N CYS A 165 6.83 -13.55 -9.27
CA CYS A 165 7.97 -14.46 -9.32
C CYS A 165 8.97 -14.16 -8.20
N MET A 166 9.92 -15.06 -8.01
CA MET A 166 11.14 -14.75 -7.28
C MET A 166 12.17 -14.05 -8.18
N GLY A 167 13.14 -13.37 -7.58
CA GLY A 167 14.16 -12.63 -8.30
C GLY A 167 15.33 -13.40 -8.94
N PRO A 168 15.56 -14.73 -8.68
CA PRO A 168 16.76 -15.40 -9.17
C PRO A 168 16.89 -15.56 -10.67
N GLY A 169 15.76 -15.65 -11.41
CA GLY A 169 15.79 -15.85 -12.87
C GLY A 169 14.57 -15.23 -13.55
N TRP A 170 14.81 -14.41 -14.59
CA TRP A 170 13.78 -13.80 -15.43
C TRP A 170 14.38 -13.39 -16.79
N PHE A 171 13.52 -13.31 -17.81
CA PHE A 171 13.87 -13.09 -19.21
C PHE A 171 12.91 -12.07 -19.84
N LEU A 172 13.44 -11.14 -20.66
CA LEU A 172 12.68 -10.20 -21.47
C LEU A 172 13.55 -9.59 -22.57
N SER A 173 12.97 -8.75 -23.46
CA SER A 173 13.78 -7.99 -24.41
C SER A 173 14.59 -6.87 -23.72
N VAL A 174 15.73 -6.50 -24.29
CA VAL A 174 16.54 -5.35 -23.85
C VAL A 174 15.70 -4.06 -23.93
N GLU A 175 14.89 -3.93 -24.98
CA GLU A 175 14.00 -2.78 -25.18
C GLU A 175 12.98 -2.66 -24.04
N ASP A 176 12.28 -3.76 -23.70
CA ASP A 176 11.29 -3.74 -22.60
C ASP A 176 11.96 -3.50 -21.25
N PHE A 177 13.15 -4.04 -21.03
CA PHE A 177 13.92 -3.79 -19.81
C PHE A 177 14.15 -2.28 -19.59
N TRP A 178 14.63 -1.58 -20.62
CA TRP A 178 14.89 -0.14 -20.52
C TRP A 178 13.61 0.69 -20.56
N LYS A 179 12.59 0.27 -21.31
CA LYS A 179 11.27 0.91 -21.29
C LYS A 179 10.62 0.88 -19.92
N GLN A 180 10.87 -0.18 -19.15
CA GLN A 180 10.45 -0.31 -17.74
C GLN A 180 11.40 0.40 -16.74
N GLY A 181 12.41 1.13 -17.24
CA GLY A 181 13.38 1.88 -16.41
C GLY A 181 14.48 1.04 -15.77
N GLY A 182 14.77 -0.15 -16.30
CA GLY A 182 15.78 -1.06 -15.75
C GLY A 182 15.42 -1.55 -14.34
N CYS A 183 16.42 -1.82 -13.50
CA CYS A 183 16.21 -2.07 -12.07
C CYS A 183 16.23 -0.74 -11.30
N ASP A 184 15.25 -0.50 -10.44
CA ASP A 184 15.16 0.74 -9.67
C ASP A 184 16.11 0.71 -8.46
N GLU A 185 17.21 1.44 -8.58
CA GLU A 185 18.27 1.51 -7.58
C GLU A 185 17.85 2.15 -6.24
N ASN A 186 16.71 2.88 -6.21
CA ASN A 186 16.14 3.43 -4.97
C ASN A 186 15.68 2.35 -3.98
N HIS A 187 15.42 1.13 -4.44
CA HIS A 187 15.22 -0.02 -3.55
C HIS A 187 16.48 -0.38 -2.74
N GLY A 188 17.65 0.16 -3.09
CA GLY A 188 18.92 -0.14 -2.45
C GLY A 188 19.59 -1.43 -2.96
N SER A 189 20.56 -1.92 -2.18
CA SER A 189 21.49 -2.94 -2.63
C SER A 189 20.91 -4.35 -2.73
N TRP A 190 19.84 -4.68 -1.98
CA TRP A 190 19.32 -6.03 -1.89
C TRP A 190 17.82 -6.09 -1.51
N GLY A 191 17.13 -7.12 -1.98
CA GLY A 191 15.74 -7.43 -1.64
C GLY A 191 14.71 -6.90 -2.65
N GLN A 192 13.50 -7.44 -2.59
CA GLN A 192 12.32 -7.02 -3.37
C GLN A 192 12.42 -7.15 -4.90
N GLN A 193 13.46 -7.80 -5.45
CA GLN A 193 13.65 -7.86 -6.91
C GLN A 193 12.53 -8.61 -7.63
N GLY A 194 12.06 -9.75 -7.10
CA GLY A 194 10.94 -10.49 -7.71
C GLY A 194 9.66 -9.68 -7.74
N ILE A 195 9.37 -8.91 -6.67
CA ILE A 195 8.22 -7.99 -6.61
C ILE A 195 8.37 -6.90 -7.68
N GLU A 196 9.53 -6.26 -7.75
CA GLU A 196 9.81 -5.21 -8.72
C GLU A 196 9.61 -5.67 -10.16
N VAL A 197 10.24 -6.78 -10.53
CA VAL A 197 10.16 -7.34 -11.89
C VAL A 197 8.73 -7.72 -12.25
N SER A 198 8.01 -8.35 -11.32
CA SER A 198 6.61 -8.75 -11.54
C SER A 198 5.70 -7.54 -11.73
N LEU A 199 5.85 -6.53 -10.90
CA LEU A 199 5.00 -5.33 -10.96
C LEU A 199 5.32 -4.47 -12.18
N LYS A 200 6.58 -4.32 -12.54
CA LYS A 200 6.95 -3.64 -13.78
C LYS A 200 6.39 -4.35 -15.01
N ALA A 201 6.45 -5.67 -15.08
CA ALA A 201 5.86 -6.44 -16.17
C ALA A 201 4.35 -6.20 -16.29
N TRP A 202 3.61 -6.27 -15.18
CA TRP A 202 2.16 -6.12 -15.19
C TRP A 202 1.69 -4.68 -15.35
N LEU A 203 2.27 -3.77 -14.57
CA LEU A 203 1.77 -2.40 -14.49
C LEU A 203 2.19 -1.54 -15.68
N SER A 204 3.24 -1.93 -16.45
CA SER A 204 3.60 -1.26 -17.71
C SER A 204 2.64 -1.56 -18.88
N GLY A 205 1.63 -2.39 -18.68
CA GLY A 205 0.73 -2.84 -19.72
C GLY A 205 1.11 -4.18 -20.35
N GLY A 206 2.24 -4.78 -19.94
CA GLY A 206 2.71 -6.10 -20.37
C GLY A 206 2.12 -7.25 -19.56
N ALA A 207 2.88 -8.35 -19.45
CA ALA A 207 2.52 -9.55 -18.69
C ALA A 207 3.74 -10.25 -18.10
N LEU A 208 3.55 -10.91 -16.95
CA LEU A 208 4.51 -11.86 -16.38
C LEU A 208 4.03 -13.28 -16.67
N MET A 209 4.84 -14.02 -17.43
CA MET A 209 4.53 -15.36 -17.88
C MET A 209 5.45 -16.39 -17.24
N VAL A 210 4.94 -17.55 -16.88
CA VAL A 210 5.76 -18.71 -16.57
C VAL A 210 5.84 -19.62 -17.79
N ASP A 211 7.06 -19.97 -18.23
CA ASP A 211 7.29 -20.95 -19.26
C ASP A 211 7.72 -22.29 -18.62
N LYS A 212 6.89 -23.31 -18.78
CA LYS A 212 7.09 -24.64 -18.20
C LYS A 212 7.83 -25.60 -19.12
N ARG A 213 8.15 -25.18 -20.36
CA ARG A 213 8.91 -25.98 -21.34
C ARG A 213 10.40 -25.94 -21.09
N THR A 214 10.85 -24.92 -20.36
CA THR A 214 12.23 -24.81 -19.88
C THR A 214 12.27 -24.47 -18.40
N TRP A 215 13.46 -24.52 -17.81
CA TRP A 215 13.61 -24.35 -16.39
C TRP A 215 14.95 -23.72 -16.02
N PHE A 216 14.98 -23.16 -14.81
CA PHE A 216 16.23 -22.91 -14.07
C PHE A 216 16.11 -23.52 -12.68
N ALA A 217 17.25 -23.92 -12.11
CA ALA A 217 17.31 -24.34 -10.73
C ALA A 217 18.18 -23.39 -9.91
N HIS A 218 17.70 -22.99 -8.76
CA HIS A 218 18.33 -22.01 -7.88
C HIS A 218 18.66 -22.61 -6.52
N TRP A 219 19.84 -22.33 -6.00
CA TRP A 219 20.21 -22.75 -4.65
C TRP A 219 19.72 -21.78 -3.60
N PHE A 220 18.74 -22.20 -2.81
CA PHE A 220 18.21 -21.42 -1.70
C PHE A 220 19.05 -21.61 -0.44
N ARG A 221 19.56 -20.52 0.12
CA ARG A 221 20.43 -20.51 1.32
C ARG A 221 19.66 -20.48 2.64
N GLY A 222 18.32 -20.42 2.61
CA GLY A 222 17.44 -20.38 3.78
C GLY A 222 17.09 -21.76 4.33
N GLY A 223 16.59 -21.82 5.59
CA GLY A 223 16.07 -23.06 6.20
C GLY A 223 17.15 -24.00 6.73
N GLY A 224 18.22 -23.47 7.33
CA GLY A 224 19.32 -24.25 7.93
C GLY A 224 20.53 -24.43 7.02
N GLY A 225 20.53 -23.82 5.83
CA GLY A 225 21.71 -23.73 4.96
C GLY A 225 22.72 -22.69 5.42
N PRO A 226 23.95 -22.69 4.83
CA PRO A 226 24.93 -21.66 5.12
C PRO A 226 24.34 -20.30 4.72
N GLY A 227 24.42 -19.30 5.60
CA GLY A 227 23.96 -17.95 5.35
C GLY A 227 24.57 -17.30 4.11
N PHE A 228 24.24 -16.05 3.84
CA PHE A 228 24.87 -15.30 2.74
C PHE A 228 26.39 -15.19 2.96
N PRO A 229 27.22 -15.31 1.90
CA PRO A 229 28.68 -15.21 2.03
C PRO A 229 29.14 -13.75 2.24
N TYR A 230 28.22 -12.84 2.47
CA TYR A 230 28.46 -11.42 2.73
C TYR A 230 27.39 -10.89 3.70
N HIS A 231 27.76 -9.83 4.41
CA HIS A 231 26.85 -9.19 5.35
C HIS A 231 25.81 -8.33 4.62
N ILE A 232 24.53 -8.55 4.95
CA ILE A 232 23.42 -7.70 4.52
C ILE A 232 22.84 -7.05 5.77
N ARG A 233 22.91 -5.72 5.85
CA ARG A 233 22.38 -4.99 6.98
C ARG A 233 20.85 -5.07 6.99
N GLN A 234 20.26 -5.43 8.12
CA GLN A 234 18.80 -5.51 8.24
C GLN A 234 18.11 -4.18 7.92
N ALA A 235 18.76 -3.05 8.20
CA ALA A 235 18.26 -1.72 7.85
C ALA A 235 18.08 -1.54 6.33
N ASP A 236 19.01 -2.05 5.51
CA ASP A 236 18.90 -1.96 4.04
C ASP A 236 17.74 -2.81 3.51
N ILE A 237 17.55 -4.00 4.09
CA ILE A 237 16.41 -4.87 3.77
C ILE A 237 15.08 -4.17 4.11
N ASN A 238 14.99 -3.57 5.29
CA ASN A 238 13.77 -2.89 5.76
C ASN A 238 13.48 -1.66 4.90
N LYS A 239 14.51 -0.90 4.52
CA LYS A 239 14.39 0.24 3.59
C LYS A 239 13.84 -0.20 2.23
N ALA A 240 14.40 -1.27 1.65
CA ALA A 240 13.93 -1.81 0.37
C ALA A 240 12.46 -2.23 0.43
N ARG A 241 12.04 -2.87 1.52
CA ARG A 241 10.65 -3.32 1.73
C ARG A 241 9.67 -2.16 1.88
N ALA A 242 10.03 -1.17 2.70
CA ALA A 242 9.21 0.02 2.92
C ALA A 242 9.05 0.82 1.62
N TYR A 243 10.14 1.05 0.89
CA TYR A 243 10.11 1.72 -0.40
C TYR A 243 9.26 0.96 -1.42
N SER A 244 9.45 -0.36 -1.54
CA SER A 244 8.69 -1.21 -2.46
C SER A 244 7.19 -1.18 -2.13
N LYS A 245 6.83 -1.30 -0.84
CA LYS A 245 5.43 -1.23 -0.40
C LYS A 245 4.79 0.11 -0.76
N ASP A 246 5.47 1.22 -0.46
CA ASP A 246 4.99 2.57 -0.75
C ASP A 246 4.85 2.83 -2.24
N LEU A 247 5.85 2.44 -3.03
CA LEU A 247 5.88 2.65 -4.49
C LEU A 247 4.69 1.96 -5.18
N TRP A 248 4.42 0.70 -4.84
CA TRP A 248 3.47 -0.13 -5.56
C TRP A 248 2.04 0.00 -5.06
N LEU A 249 1.82 0.01 -3.74
CA LEU A 249 0.45 0.10 -3.20
C LEU A 249 -0.20 1.47 -3.40
N ASN A 250 0.61 2.50 -3.58
CA ASN A 250 0.14 3.86 -3.82
C ASN A 250 0.23 4.28 -5.30
N ASP A 251 0.44 3.33 -6.21
CA ASP A 251 0.52 3.57 -7.66
C ASP A 251 1.49 4.71 -8.04
N ARG A 252 2.68 4.76 -7.40
CA ARG A 252 3.66 5.86 -7.58
C ARG A 252 4.73 5.59 -8.63
N TRP A 253 4.73 4.42 -9.26
CA TRP A 253 5.71 4.13 -10.30
C TRP A 253 5.37 4.88 -11.60
N PRO A 254 6.29 5.73 -12.13
CA PRO A 254 5.98 6.58 -13.29
C PRO A 254 5.69 5.82 -14.59
N GLY A 255 6.17 4.56 -14.69
CA GLY A 255 6.00 3.73 -15.89
C GLY A 255 4.69 2.94 -15.94
N GLN A 256 3.79 3.13 -14.96
CA GLN A 256 2.56 2.35 -14.90
C GLN A 256 1.47 2.88 -15.83
N THR A 257 0.78 1.95 -16.45
CA THR A 257 -0.44 2.16 -17.25
C THR A 257 -1.64 1.44 -16.65
N ARG A 258 -1.41 0.59 -15.65
CA ARG A 258 -2.40 -0.16 -14.88
C ARG A 258 -2.14 0.03 -13.39
N THR A 259 -3.19 0.06 -12.57
CA THR A 259 -3.07 0.18 -11.11
C THR A 259 -2.69 -1.14 -10.46
N PHE A 260 -2.12 -1.07 -9.26
CA PHE A 260 -1.88 -2.26 -8.46
C PHE A 260 -3.20 -2.97 -8.13
N ARG A 261 -4.28 -2.21 -7.89
CA ARG A 261 -5.63 -2.75 -7.70
C ARG A 261 -6.08 -3.64 -8.85
N TRP A 262 -5.89 -3.18 -10.10
CA TRP A 262 -6.22 -3.97 -11.29
C TRP A 262 -5.53 -5.35 -11.26
N LEU A 263 -4.26 -5.40 -10.82
CA LEU A 263 -3.53 -6.67 -10.72
C LEU A 263 -4.11 -7.59 -9.65
N VAL A 264 -4.46 -7.02 -8.48
CA VAL A 264 -5.10 -7.79 -7.39
C VAL A 264 -6.46 -8.31 -7.83
N GLU A 265 -7.27 -7.51 -8.51
CA GLU A 265 -8.57 -7.94 -9.07
C GLU A 265 -8.41 -9.05 -10.12
N LYS A 266 -7.41 -8.93 -11.01
CA LYS A 266 -7.12 -9.93 -12.04
C LYS A 266 -6.82 -11.31 -11.46
N PHE A 267 -6.00 -11.38 -10.43
CA PHE A 267 -5.54 -12.66 -9.85
C PHE A 267 -6.35 -13.10 -8.64
N ASN A 268 -7.04 -12.20 -7.98
CA ASN A 268 -7.79 -12.44 -6.74
C ASN A 268 -7.03 -13.33 -5.74
N PRO A 269 -5.81 -12.92 -5.32
CA PRO A 269 -4.97 -13.75 -4.48
C PRO A 269 -5.46 -13.74 -3.03
N PRO A 270 -5.13 -14.77 -2.23
CA PRO A 270 -5.52 -14.83 -0.82
C PRO A 270 -5.01 -13.64 0.00
N GLY A 271 -5.84 -13.14 0.93
CA GLY A 271 -5.46 -12.10 1.89
C GLY A 271 -5.55 -10.67 1.36
N TRP A 272 -6.24 -10.46 0.23
CA TRP A 272 -6.46 -9.13 -0.34
C TRP A 272 -7.93 -8.69 -0.32
N GLU A 273 -8.78 -9.45 0.37
CA GLU A 273 -10.22 -9.18 0.45
C GLU A 273 -10.50 -7.79 1.02
N ASP A 274 -9.83 -7.43 2.12
CA ASP A 274 -9.98 -6.10 2.74
C ASP A 274 -9.46 -4.98 1.83
N TYR A 275 -8.35 -5.21 1.12
CA TYR A 275 -7.80 -4.24 0.17
C TYR A 275 -8.79 -3.98 -0.98
N LEU A 276 -9.43 -5.02 -1.50
CA LEU A 276 -10.42 -4.90 -2.56
C LEU A 276 -11.69 -4.21 -2.09
N THR A 277 -12.10 -4.42 -0.85
CA THR A 277 -13.29 -3.77 -0.28
C THR A 277 -13.04 -2.32 0.13
N GLN A 278 -11.82 -1.99 0.60
CA GLN A 278 -11.47 -0.65 1.06
C GLN A 278 -11.23 0.36 -0.07
N GLN A 279 -10.93 -0.09 -1.28
CA GLN A 279 -10.47 0.80 -2.36
C GLN A 279 -11.48 1.07 -3.48
N ASP A 280 -12.77 0.96 -3.25
CA ASP A 280 -13.72 1.55 -4.21
C ASP A 280 -13.73 3.10 -4.19
N GLU A 281 -12.77 3.67 -3.47
CA GLU A 281 -12.63 5.08 -3.19
C GLU A 281 -11.31 5.60 -3.74
N ARG A 282 -11.41 6.25 -4.89
CA ARG A 282 -10.28 6.97 -5.50
C ARG A 282 -9.71 7.97 -4.51
N THR A 283 -8.54 7.67 -3.96
CA THR A 283 -7.75 8.67 -3.23
C THR A 283 -7.22 9.68 -4.24
N ILE A 284 -7.78 10.85 -4.25
CA ILE A 284 -7.23 11.96 -5.02
C ILE A 284 -6.12 12.58 -4.19
N GLU A 285 -4.88 12.46 -4.67
CA GLU A 285 -3.74 13.12 -4.05
C GLU A 285 -3.84 14.63 -4.33
N LEU A 286 -4.23 15.42 -3.34
CA LEU A 286 -4.10 16.87 -3.39
C LEU A 286 -2.65 17.26 -3.10
N SER A 287 -2.08 18.15 -3.91
CA SER A 287 -0.78 18.71 -3.58
C SER A 287 -0.85 19.39 -2.20
N LYS A 288 0.24 19.31 -1.42
CA LYS A 288 0.33 19.96 -0.09
C LYS A 288 -0.07 21.44 -0.15
N LYS A 289 0.30 22.15 -1.21
CA LYS A 289 -0.07 23.56 -1.43
C LYS A 289 -1.57 23.75 -1.66
N ALA A 290 -2.22 22.88 -2.43
CA ALA A 290 -3.67 22.94 -2.66
C ALA A 290 -4.43 22.64 -1.38
N TYR A 291 -4.02 21.62 -0.62
CA TYR A 291 -4.59 21.29 0.68
C TYR A 291 -4.45 22.44 1.68
N GLU A 292 -3.25 23.01 1.83
CA GLU A 292 -3.00 24.17 2.69
C GLU A 292 -3.82 25.41 2.28
N TRP A 293 -3.96 25.64 0.97
CA TRP A 293 -4.75 26.78 0.45
C TRP A 293 -6.24 26.61 0.76
N ILE A 294 -6.78 25.42 0.54
CA ILE A 294 -8.19 25.10 0.83
C ILE A 294 -8.46 25.25 2.33
N HIS A 295 -7.57 24.70 3.18
CA HIS A 295 -7.72 24.83 4.64
C HIS A 295 -7.64 26.28 5.12
N ARG A 296 -6.75 27.11 4.56
CA ARG A 296 -6.64 28.52 4.96
C ARG A 296 -7.80 29.37 4.50
N LYS A 297 -8.36 29.11 3.31
CA LYS A 297 -9.45 29.90 2.71
C LYS A 297 -10.83 29.35 3.06
N GLY A 298 -10.97 28.05 3.30
CA GLY A 298 -12.23 27.40 3.60
C GLY A 298 -12.79 27.68 5.01
N HIS A 299 -11.97 28.25 5.92
CA HIS A 299 -12.37 28.52 7.30
C HIS A 299 -13.06 29.87 7.52
N GLU A 300 -13.52 30.53 6.46
CA GLU A 300 -14.20 31.84 6.56
C GLU A 300 -15.65 31.85 6.05
N PRO A 301 -16.41 30.72 5.96
CA PRO A 301 -17.83 30.82 5.62
C PRO A 301 -18.60 31.50 6.77
N HIS A 302 -19.66 32.19 6.38
CA HIS A 302 -20.60 32.83 7.33
C HIS A 302 -21.99 32.26 7.09
N TRP A 303 -22.70 31.98 8.17
CA TRP A 303 -24.11 31.63 8.12
C TRP A 303 -24.94 32.77 8.77
N ARG A 304 -25.83 33.35 8.00
CA ARG A 304 -26.60 34.53 8.42
C ARG A 304 -25.73 35.65 9.03
N GLY A 305 -24.54 35.87 8.45
CA GLY A 305 -23.57 36.86 8.93
C GLY A 305 -22.70 36.41 10.11
N VAL A 306 -22.94 35.25 10.69
CA VAL A 306 -22.13 34.68 11.78
C VAL A 306 -21.07 33.75 11.23
N ARG A 307 -19.82 33.93 11.66
CA ARG A 307 -18.69 33.12 11.19
C ARG A 307 -18.86 31.64 11.58
N VAL A 308 -18.70 30.77 10.61
CA VAL A 308 -18.69 29.31 10.78
C VAL A 308 -17.27 28.79 10.61
N VAL A 309 -16.76 28.02 11.57
CA VAL A 309 -15.41 27.41 11.50
C VAL A 309 -15.53 25.97 11.04
N LYS A 310 -16.11 25.79 9.86
CA LYS A 310 -16.25 24.47 9.19
C LYS A 310 -16.06 24.65 7.69
N GLN A 311 -15.68 23.56 7.00
CA GLN A 311 -15.61 23.61 5.54
C GLN A 311 -17.02 23.67 4.92
N PRO A 312 -17.22 24.39 3.81
CA PRO A 312 -18.52 24.44 3.13
C PRO A 312 -19.05 23.03 2.76
N THR A 313 -18.16 22.12 2.41
CA THR A 313 -18.48 20.72 2.11
C THR A 313 -19.02 19.96 3.32
N ASP A 314 -18.46 20.21 4.52
CA ASP A 314 -18.98 19.61 5.76
C ASP A 314 -20.38 20.13 6.08
N LEU A 315 -20.66 21.42 5.83
CA LEU A 315 -22.01 21.97 6.05
C LEU A 315 -23.07 21.29 5.17
N ILE A 316 -22.75 20.99 3.92
CA ILE A 316 -23.66 20.26 3.04
C ILE A 316 -23.87 18.82 3.55
N GLN A 317 -22.84 18.17 4.04
CA GLN A 317 -22.97 16.82 4.65
C GLN A 317 -23.82 16.86 5.91
N TYR A 318 -23.63 17.83 6.79
CA TYR A 318 -24.48 18.04 7.95
C TYR A 318 -25.94 18.26 7.57
N HIS A 319 -26.20 19.09 6.55
CA HIS A 319 -27.55 19.29 6.03
C HIS A 319 -28.22 17.97 5.61
N GLU A 320 -27.54 17.16 4.78
CA GLU A 320 -28.05 15.86 4.32
C GLU A 320 -28.33 14.91 5.49
N VAL A 321 -27.37 14.78 6.42
CA VAL A 321 -27.51 13.92 7.60
C VAL A 321 -28.65 14.36 8.51
N ILE A 322 -28.81 15.65 8.77
CA ILE A 322 -29.88 16.18 9.60
C ILE A 322 -31.23 15.96 8.93
N PHE A 323 -31.32 16.22 7.61
CA PHE A 323 -32.57 16.05 6.86
C PHE A 323 -33.02 14.59 6.81
N GLU A 324 -32.08 13.65 6.58
CA GLU A 324 -32.40 12.20 6.50
C GLU A 324 -32.76 11.60 7.86
N ASN A 325 -32.06 12.01 8.94
CA ASN A 325 -32.18 11.35 10.25
C ASN A 325 -33.04 12.12 11.27
N LYS A 326 -33.42 13.34 10.98
CA LYS A 326 -34.38 14.19 11.75
C LYS A 326 -34.17 14.16 13.28
N PRO A 327 -32.97 14.50 13.79
CA PRO A 327 -32.74 14.49 15.23
C PRO A 327 -33.60 15.54 15.94
N LYS A 328 -34.11 15.23 17.13
CA LYS A 328 -34.76 16.19 18.02
C LYS A 328 -33.77 17.08 18.72
N PHE A 329 -32.58 16.56 18.98
CA PHE A 329 -31.48 17.33 19.56
C PHE A 329 -30.19 17.15 18.74
N ILE A 330 -29.48 18.27 18.57
CA ILE A 330 -28.08 18.29 18.18
C ILE A 330 -27.31 18.90 19.35
N VAL A 331 -26.39 18.09 19.90
CA VAL A 331 -25.47 18.52 20.96
C VAL A 331 -24.11 18.79 20.35
N GLU A 332 -23.65 20.05 20.42
CA GLU A 332 -22.36 20.48 19.90
C GLU A 332 -21.42 20.83 21.06
N ALA A 333 -20.23 20.20 21.12
CA ALA A 333 -19.14 20.62 21.97
C ALA A 333 -18.18 21.49 21.15
N GLY A 334 -18.05 22.78 21.50
CA GLY A 334 -17.27 23.76 20.76
C GLY A 334 -18.15 24.79 20.02
N THR A 335 -18.75 25.74 20.74
CA THR A 335 -19.60 26.75 20.15
C THR A 335 -18.83 27.78 19.31
N LYS A 336 -17.65 28.19 19.77
CA LYS A 336 -16.83 29.24 19.17
C LYS A 336 -17.62 30.50 18.89
N PHE A 337 -17.82 30.88 17.63
CA PHE A 337 -18.59 32.08 17.24
C PHE A 337 -20.11 31.84 17.15
N GLY A 338 -20.56 30.59 17.25
CA GLY A 338 -21.96 30.19 17.20
C GLY A 338 -22.54 30.00 15.79
N GLY A 339 -21.71 30.11 14.74
CA GLY A 339 -22.18 29.99 13.36
C GLY A 339 -22.64 28.60 12.99
N SER A 340 -21.94 27.55 13.47
CA SER A 340 -22.33 26.14 13.28
C SER A 340 -23.63 25.82 14.04
N ALA A 341 -23.75 26.26 15.30
CA ALA A 341 -24.96 26.08 16.08
C ALA A 341 -26.18 26.72 15.41
N LEU A 342 -26.01 27.94 14.85
CA LEU A 342 -27.07 28.64 14.10
C LEU A 342 -27.43 27.86 12.81
N PHE A 343 -26.44 27.36 12.08
CA PHE A 343 -26.68 26.53 10.91
C PHE A 343 -27.46 25.25 11.28
N PHE A 344 -27.06 24.54 12.32
CA PHE A 344 -27.76 23.35 12.78
C PHE A 344 -29.19 23.63 13.18
N GLN A 345 -29.45 24.74 13.88
CA GLN A 345 -30.79 25.11 14.27
C GLN A 345 -31.68 25.43 13.06
N ASP A 346 -31.15 26.18 12.08
CA ASP A 346 -31.90 26.48 10.86
C ASP A 346 -32.16 25.18 10.04
N MET A 347 -31.27 24.21 10.03
CA MET A 347 -31.51 22.91 9.40
C MET A 347 -32.57 22.08 10.13
N LEU A 348 -32.61 22.12 11.47
CA LEU A 348 -33.66 21.48 12.25
C LEU A 348 -35.05 22.14 12.01
N ASP A 349 -35.06 23.46 11.82
CA ASP A 349 -36.31 24.17 11.47
C ASP A 349 -36.80 23.80 10.06
N VAL A 350 -35.90 23.65 9.09
CA VAL A 350 -36.23 23.16 7.73
C VAL A 350 -36.83 21.76 7.77
N VAL A 351 -36.33 20.90 8.67
CA VAL A 351 -36.86 19.52 8.87
C VAL A 351 -38.28 19.58 9.44
N GLY A 352 -38.65 20.63 10.21
CA GLY A 352 -39.99 20.85 10.68
C GLY A 352 -40.46 19.99 11.86
N GLU A 353 -39.54 19.26 12.52
CA GLU A 353 -39.86 18.36 13.64
C GLU A 353 -39.73 19.05 15.02
N GLY A 354 -39.48 20.36 15.07
CA GLY A 354 -39.31 21.13 16.31
C GLY A 354 -38.05 20.78 17.09
N GLY A 355 -36.96 20.47 16.39
CA GLY A 355 -35.66 20.11 16.99
C GLY A 355 -34.96 21.32 17.63
N LYS A 356 -34.00 21.04 18.53
CA LYS A 356 -33.24 22.06 19.28
C LYS A 356 -31.74 21.77 19.28
N VAL A 357 -30.94 22.84 19.22
CA VAL A 357 -29.48 22.77 19.41
C VAL A 357 -29.11 23.12 20.84
N ILE A 358 -28.23 22.31 21.43
CA ILE A 358 -27.53 22.59 22.69
C ILE A 358 -26.05 22.69 22.35
N THR A 359 -25.42 23.84 22.60
CA THR A 359 -24.01 24.07 22.31
C THR A 359 -23.23 24.50 23.54
N ILE A 360 -22.00 24.00 23.71
CA ILE A 360 -21.17 24.16 24.90
C ILE A 360 -19.80 24.73 24.52
N ASP A 361 -19.32 25.74 25.22
CA ASP A 361 -17.95 26.23 25.13
C ASP A 361 -17.44 26.74 26.48
N ILE A 362 -16.13 26.68 26.69
CA ILE A 362 -15.47 27.24 27.87
C ILE A 362 -15.35 28.74 27.84
N LYS A 363 -15.57 29.38 26.69
CA LYS A 363 -15.50 30.81 26.44
C LYS A 363 -16.70 31.28 25.66
N ASP A 364 -17.25 32.41 26.06
CA ASP A 364 -18.36 33.04 25.32
C ASP A 364 -17.82 34.02 24.26
N PHE A 365 -17.74 33.54 23.03
CA PHE A 365 -17.42 34.36 21.85
C PHE A 365 -18.64 34.70 21.01
N VAL A 366 -19.82 34.28 21.41
CA VAL A 366 -21.07 34.50 20.68
C VAL A 366 -21.57 35.90 20.86
N LYS A 367 -21.51 36.73 19.82
CA LYS A 367 -21.95 38.13 19.88
C LYS A 367 -23.46 38.27 19.85
N VAL A 368 -24.15 37.41 19.12
CA VAL A 368 -25.61 37.44 18.96
C VAL A 368 -26.14 36.04 19.24
N LYS A 369 -26.89 35.88 20.32
CA LYS A 369 -27.49 34.60 20.71
C LYS A 369 -28.86 34.42 20.05
N ASP A 370 -29.09 33.32 19.41
CA ASP A 370 -30.39 32.92 18.88
C ASP A 370 -31.24 32.30 19.99
N PRO A 371 -32.47 32.79 20.26
CA PRO A 371 -33.29 32.27 21.36
C PRO A 371 -33.76 30.84 21.20
N ARG A 372 -33.64 30.25 20.00
CA ARG A 372 -33.95 28.85 19.74
C ARG A 372 -32.86 27.90 20.23
N ILE A 373 -31.62 28.42 20.45
CA ILE A 373 -30.44 27.64 20.79
C ILE A 373 -30.14 27.75 22.29
N THR A 374 -29.81 26.61 22.91
CA THR A 374 -29.33 26.58 24.29
C THR A 374 -27.80 26.68 24.32
N TYR A 375 -27.31 27.81 24.88
CA TYR A 375 -25.86 28.04 25.04
C TYR A 375 -25.45 27.75 26.48
N ILE A 376 -24.47 26.84 26.65
CA ILE A 376 -23.92 26.47 27.95
C ILE A 376 -22.46 26.95 28.01
N LEU A 377 -22.15 27.76 29.03
CA LEU A 377 -20.80 28.22 29.31
C LEU A 377 -20.14 27.27 30.31
N GLY A 378 -19.08 26.57 29.87
CA GLY A 378 -18.34 25.65 30.71
C GLY A 378 -17.61 24.59 29.90
N SER A 379 -16.93 23.68 30.62
CA SER A 379 -16.19 22.61 29.97
C SER A 379 -17.12 21.48 29.52
N SER A 380 -16.96 21.02 28.29
CA SER A 380 -17.61 19.78 27.79
C SER A 380 -17.26 18.54 28.60
N THR A 381 -16.20 18.61 29.40
CA THR A 381 -15.77 17.50 30.28
C THR A 381 -16.27 17.67 31.73
N ASP A 382 -17.05 18.71 32.05
CA ASP A 382 -17.67 18.87 33.36
C ASP A 382 -18.86 17.90 33.53
N ARG A 383 -18.83 17.07 34.57
CA ARG A 383 -19.84 16.04 34.80
C ARG A 383 -21.24 16.62 35.06
N ASN A 384 -21.32 17.79 35.69
CA ASN A 384 -22.60 18.44 35.96
C ASN A 384 -23.22 18.97 34.66
N ILE A 385 -22.41 19.55 33.80
CA ILE A 385 -22.85 20.03 32.46
C ILE A 385 -23.30 18.81 31.63
N VAL A 386 -22.54 17.72 31.59
CA VAL A 386 -22.94 16.50 30.87
C VAL A 386 -24.25 15.93 31.43
N ALA A 387 -24.44 15.91 32.75
CA ALA A 387 -25.67 15.45 33.37
C ALA A 387 -26.86 16.39 33.03
N GLN A 388 -26.66 17.70 33.04
CA GLN A 388 -27.64 18.69 32.61
C GLN A 388 -28.07 18.47 31.15
N ILE A 389 -27.12 18.30 30.22
CA ILE A 389 -27.40 18.04 28.80
C ILE A 389 -28.16 16.73 28.62
N ARG A 390 -27.76 15.69 29.31
CA ARG A 390 -28.44 14.38 29.27
C ARG A 390 -29.88 14.50 29.75
N HIS A 391 -30.10 15.26 30.80
CA HIS A 391 -31.47 15.54 31.30
C HIS A 391 -32.29 16.31 30.27
N MET A 392 -31.71 17.31 29.59
CA MET A 392 -32.40 18.13 28.55
C MET A 392 -32.75 17.27 27.33
N VAL A 393 -31.87 16.37 26.91
CA VAL A 393 -32.12 15.47 25.80
C VAL A 393 -33.20 14.43 26.13
N GLY A 394 -33.27 13.97 27.38
CA GLY A 394 -34.39 13.18 27.92
C GLY A 394 -34.68 11.86 27.21
N GLY A 395 -33.74 11.33 26.42
CA GLY A 395 -33.93 10.11 25.62
C GLY A 395 -34.52 10.31 24.21
N GLU A 396 -34.77 11.54 23.82
CA GLU A 396 -35.20 11.91 22.47
C GLU A 396 -34.07 11.63 21.44
N THR A 397 -34.40 11.61 20.15
CA THR A 397 -33.45 11.38 19.08
C THR A 397 -32.35 12.47 19.09
N CYS A 398 -31.10 12.03 19.23
CA CYS A 398 -29.99 12.93 19.47
C CYS A 398 -28.78 12.59 18.56
N MET A 399 -28.28 13.63 17.88
CA MET A 399 -27.00 13.65 17.19
C MET A 399 -25.99 14.45 18.02
N VAL A 400 -24.72 14.03 18.02
CA VAL A 400 -23.66 14.72 18.76
C VAL A 400 -22.52 15.11 17.82
N VAL A 401 -21.99 16.32 18.00
CA VAL A 401 -20.82 16.87 17.29
C VAL A 401 -19.77 17.27 18.32
N LEU A 402 -18.57 16.69 18.21
CA LEU A 402 -17.43 16.95 19.08
C LEU A 402 -16.39 17.79 18.34
N ASP A 403 -16.34 19.09 18.65
CA ASP A 403 -15.46 20.09 18.02
C ASP A 403 -14.86 21.06 19.06
N SER A 404 -14.54 20.57 20.25
CA SER A 404 -14.06 21.43 21.35
C SER A 404 -12.52 21.48 21.41
N ASN A 405 -11.90 20.54 22.07
CA ASN A 405 -10.48 20.43 22.28
C ASN A 405 -9.95 19.16 21.58
N HIS A 406 -9.03 19.32 20.63
CA HIS A 406 -8.52 18.24 19.81
C HIS A 406 -7.41 17.39 20.49
N HIS A 407 -7.22 17.53 21.80
CA HIS A 407 -6.28 16.70 22.52
C HIS A 407 -6.86 15.30 22.77
N ARG A 408 -6.13 14.23 22.39
CA ARG A 408 -6.57 12.82 22.47
C ARG A 408 -7.29 12.48 23.78
N ARG A 409 -6.74 12.89 24.93
CA ARG A 409 -7.32 12.57 26.26
C ARG A 409 -8.68 13.25 26.47
N HIS A 410 -8.83 14.48 25.98
CA HIS A 410 -10.08 15.24 26.06
C HIS A 410 -11.16 14.58 25.19
N VAL A 411 -10.84 14.31 23.93
CA VAL A 411 -11.79 13.66 23.01
C VAL A 411 -12.20 12.27 23.48
N LYS A 412 -11.27 11.46 24.08
CA LYS A 412 -11.62 10.19 24.71
C LYS A 412 -12.65 10.35 25.83
N TRP A 413 -12.50 11.41 26.63
CA TRP A 413 -13.43 11.71 27.71
C TRP A 413 -14.82 12.10 27.15
N GLU A 414 -14.85 12.95 26.14
CA GLU A 414 -16.09 13.34 25.47
C GLU A 414 -16.78 12.12 24.84
N LEU A 415 -16.05 11.29 24.09
CA LEU A 415 -16.59 10.06 23.50
C LEU A 415 -17.25 9.16 24.56
N HIS A 416 -16.60 8.97 25.71
CA HIS A 416 -17.16 8.16 26.79
C HIS A 416 -18.48 8.72 27.33
N HIS A 417 -18.63 10.03 27.40
CA HIS A 417 -19.77 10.66 28.04
C HIS A 417 -20.90 11.07 27.10
N TYR A 418 -20.57 11.42 25.85
CA TYR A 418 -21.55 11.89 24.87
C TYR A 418 -22.03 10.79 23.93
N ALA A 419 -21.22 9.78 23.60
CA ALA A 419 -21.65 8.69 22.74
C ALA A 419 -22.92 7.97 23.23
N PRO A 420 -23.13 7.75 24.55
CA PRO A 420 -24.38 7.15 25.03
C PRO A 420 -25.65 7.98 24.74
N MET A 421 -25.52 9.30 24.49
CA MET A 421 -26.66 10.18 24.16
C MET A 421 -27.08 10.06 22.69
N VAL A 422 -26.18 9.59 21.82
CA VAL A 422 -26.50 9.38 20.39
C VAL A 422 -27.48 8.22 20.28
N THR A 423 -28.65 8.46 19.74
CA THR A 423 -29.66 7.41 19.62
C THR A 423 -29.43 6.52 18.39
N PRO A 424 -30.02 5.31 18.30
CA PRO A 424 -29.88 4.43 17.15
C PRO A 424 -30.15 5.15 15.82
N LYS A 425 -29.35 4.84 14.81
CA LYS A 425 -29.32 5.45 13.46
C LYS A 425 -28.83 6.90 13.40
N GLN A 426 -28.68 7.61 14.53
CA GLN A 426 -28.11 8.94 14.58
C GLN A 426 -26.58 8.93 14.51
N TYR A 427 -25.96 10.09 14.35
CA TYR A 427 -24.53 10.26 14.16
C TYR A 427 -23.84 10.86 15.38
N LEU A 428 -22.65 10.34 15.65
CA LEU A 428 -21.61 10.95 16.46
C LEU A 428 -20.53 11.46 15.51
N VAL A 429 -20.35 12.76 15.44
CA VAL A 429 -19.33 13.37 14.56
C VAL A 429 -18.16 13.85 15.39
N ILE A 430 -16.96 13.46 15.00
CA ILE A 430 -15.69 13.87 15.60
C ILE A 430 -14.97 14.75 14.59
N GLU A 431 -14.87 16.02 14.88
CA GLU A 431 -14.20 16.99 14.02
C GLU A 431 -12.67 16.82 14.05
N ASP A 432 -12.01 17.38 13.05
CA ASP A 432 -10.55 17.38 12.92
C ASP A 432 -9.89 15.99 12.99
N CYS A 433 -10.57 14.94 12.52
CA CYS A 433 -10.03 13.57 12.39
C CYS A 433 -9.05 13.39 11.23
N TYR A 434 -8.28 14.40 10.88
CA TYR A 434 -7.27 14.34 9.82
C TYR A 434 -5.87 14.64 10.37
N SER A 435 -4.83 14.19 9.66
CA SER A 435 -3.44 14.44 10.04
C SER A 435 -2.98 15.82 9.56
N ARG A 436 -2.59 16.69 10.46
CA ARG A 436 -1.88 17.95 10.15
C ARG A 436 -0.35 17.75 10.26
N GLY A 437 0.24 17.00 9.36
CA GLY A 437 1.71 16.88 9.27
C GLY A 437 2.41 16.50 10.59
N THR A 438 2.92 17.48 11.34
CA THR A 438 3.73 17.25 12.56
C THR A 438 2.93 17.17 13.87
N ILE A 439 1.61 17.43 13.87
CA ILE A 439 0.79 17.33 15.10
C ILE A 439 0.20 15.92 15.19
N PRO A 440 0.58 15.12 16.19
CA PRO A 440 0.03 13.79 16.32
C PRO A 440 -1.43 13.80 16.77
N PHE A 441 -2.37 13.56 15.86
CA PHE A 441 -3.43 12.56 15.91
C PHE A 441 -4.48 12.62 17.04
N GLY A 442 -4.72 13.75 17.69
CA GLY A 442 -5.64 13.78 18.85
C GLY A 442 -7.00 13.13 18.61
N PRO A 443 -7.87 13.69 17.73
CA PRO A 443 -9.22 13.17 17.50
C PRO A 443 -9.23 11.80 16.82
N MET A 444 -8.39 11.59 15.79
CA MET A 444 -8.31 10.32 15.09
C MET A 444 -7.88 9.15 15.99
N GLN A 445 -6.85 9.35 16.83
CA GLN A 445 -6.45 8.32 17.80
C GLN A 445 -7.51 8.05 18.88
N ALA A 446 -8.28 9.07 19.26
CA ALA A 446 -9.37 8.89 20.21
C ALA A 446 -10.54 8.11 19.57
N ARG A 447 -10.86 8.38 18.31
CA ARG A 447 -11.83 7.65 17.50
C ARG A 447 -11.44 6.17 17.37
N ASP A 448 -10.19 5.87 16.97
CA ASP A 448 -9.72 4.50 16.75
C ASP A 448 -9.78 3.71 18.07
N TRP A 449 -9.30 4.29 19.16
CA TRP A 449 -9.48 3.69 20.47
C TRP A 449 -10.97 3.45 20.81
N PHE A 450 -11.86 4.41 20.55
CA PHE A 450 -13.28 4.28 20.83
C PHE A 450 -13.89 3.10 20.07
N LEU A 451 -13.67 3.02 18.78
CA LEU A 451 -14.25 1.99 17.91
C LEU A 451 -13.74 0.59 18.24
N HIS A 452 -12.46 0.44 18.55
CA HIS A 452 -11.83 -0.88 18.69
C HIS A 452 -11.76 -1.37 20.13
N ASP A 453 -11.53 -0.47 21.08
CA ASP A 453 -11.19 -0.83 22.47
C ASP A 453 -12.35 -0.66 23.46
N THR A 454 -13.50 -0.08 23.04
CA THR A 454 -14.63 0.16 23.93
C THR A 454 -15.88 -0.63 23.58
N LYS A 455 -16.69 -0.97 24.60
CA LYS A 455 -18.01 -1.63 24.39
C LYS A 455 -18.99 -0.69 23.68
N GLU A 456 -18.95 0.59 24.01
CA GLU A 456 -19.76 1.65 23.40
C GLU A 456 -19.44 1.80 21.92
N GLY A 457 -18.16 1.88 21.57
CA GLY A 457 -17.70 2.06 20.20
C GLY A 457 -18.14 0.96 19.25
N ARG A 458 -18.29 -0.27 19.75
CA ARG A 458 -18.81 -1.41 18.96
C ARG A 458 -20.25 -1.22 18.48
N GLN A 459 -20.99 -0.30 19.11
CA GLN A 459 -22.34 0.08 18.68
C GLN A 459 -22.34 1.07 17.52
N PHE A 460 -21.18 1.56 17.12
CA PHE A 460 -21.02 2.52 16.04
C PHE A 460 -20.36 1.89 14.84
N GLN A 461 -20.62 2.47 13.68
CA GLN A 461 -19.97 2.14 12.42
C GLN A 461 -19.44 3.43 11.82
N GLN A 462 -18.16 3.45 11.48
CA GLN A 462 -17.60 4.54 10.71
C GLN A 462 -18.26 4.56 9.33
N THR A 463 -18.67 5.75 8.89
CA THR A 463 -19.18 5.99 7.54
C THR A 463 -18.18 6.83 6.78
N ASN A 464 -18.27 6.84 5.46
CA ASN A 464 -17.36 7.56 4.59
C ASN A 464 -18.09 8.70 3.85
N LEU A 465 -18.94 9.41 4.57
CA LEU A 465 -19.77 10.49 3.99
C LEU A 465 -18.92 11.60 3.36
N GLU A 466 -17.80 11.95 4.00
CA GLU A 466 -16.88 12.99 3.55
C GLU A 466 -16.26 12.73 2.18
N ARG A 467 -16.18 11.46 1.77
CA ARG A 467 -15.54 11.07 0.50
C ARG A 467 -16.32 11.55 -0.72
N ARG A 468 -17.60 11.78 -0.58
CA ARG A 468 -18.46 12.30 -1.64
C ARG A 468 -18.01 13.68 -2.14
N PHE A 469 -17.47 14.52 -1.25
CA PHE A 469 -17.04 15.88 -1.57
C PHE A 469 -15.52 16.06 -1.60
N LEU A 470 -14.75 15.01 -1.37
CA LEU A 470 -13.28 14.94 -1.42
C LEU A 470 -12.53 15.76 -0.36
N ILE A 471 -13.16 16.73 0.27
CA ILE A 471 -12.57 17.65 1.24
C ILE A 471 -13.55 17.87 2.40
N GLY A 472 -13.07 17.67 3.60
CA GLY A 472 -13.78 17.94 4.84
C GLY A 472 -12.84 17.85 6.04
N VAL A 473 -13.19 18.47 7.15
CA VAL A 473 -12.42 18.39 8.40
C VAL A 473 -12.80 17.16 9.24
N CYS A 474 -13.93 16.54 8.93
CA CYS A 474 -14.43 15.36 9.65
C CYS A 474 -14.01 14.03 9.00
N ALA A 475 -12.91 14.01 8.24
CA ALA A 475 -12.48 12.82 7.51
C ALA A 475 -12.35 11.59 8.41
N GLY A 476 -13.22 10.59 8.19
CA GLY A 476 -13.34 9.40 9.04
C GLY A 476 -13.94 9.64 10.43
N GLY A 477 -14.41 10.85 10.73
CA GLY A 477 -15.03 11.21 12.01
C GLY A 477 -16.54 10.99 12.08
N TRP A 478 -17.19 10.60 10.99
CA TRP A 478 -18.62 10.33 10.91
C TRP A 478 -18.94 8.91 11.39
N LEU A 479 -19.45 8.80 12.62
CA LEU A 479 -19.79 7.52 13.23
C LEU A 479 -21.31 7.40 13.35
N ARG A 480 -21.90 6.40 12.69
CA ARG A 480 -23.35 6.13 12.79
C ARG A 480 -23.59 5.07 13.86
N ARG A 481 -24.50 5.33 14.80
CA ARG A 481 -24.94 4.32 15.77
C ARG A 481 -25.80 3.27 15.07
N ARG A 482 -25.48 2.01 15.29
CA ARG A 482 -26.23 0.86 14.78
C ARG A 482 -27.65 0.87 15.38
N GLY A 483 -28.60 0.34 14.62
CA GLY A 483 -29.99 0.22 15.04
C GLY A 483 -30.22 -0.92 16.01
#